data_862fa7457ce69d1b07dc26f288d5b94c
#
_entry.id   862fa7457ce69d1b07dc26f288d5b94c
#
_cell.length_a   1.000
_cell.length_b   1.000
_cell.length_c   1.000
_cell.angle_alpha   90.00
_cell.angle_beta   90.00
_cell.angle_gamma   90.00
#
_symmetry.space_group_name_H-M   'P 1'
#
loop_
_entity.id
_entity.type
_entity.pdbx_description
1 polymer ?
#
loop_
_entity_poly.entity_id
_entity_poly.type
_entity_poly.pdbx_seq_one_letter_code
_entity_poly.pdbx_strand_id
1 'polypeptide(L)'
;EEMLAHWQSSLVLLARDAKGFASVCYDDEGAIKILMQRLYDQGHRNISYLGVPHSDVTTGKRRHEAYLAFCKAHKLHPVAALPGLAMKQGYENVAKVITPETTALLCATDTLALGASKYLQEQRIDTLQLASVGNTPLMKFLHPEIVTVDPGYAEAGRQAACQLIA
;
A
#
# COMPACT_ATOMS: atom_id res chain seq x y z
N GLU A 1 9.89 21.22 -3.26
CA GLU A 1 11.32 21.46 -2.99
C GLU A 1 11.61 22.93 -2.70
N GLU A 2 11.03 23.92 -3.41
CA GLU A 2 11.23 25.36 -3.16
C GLU A 2 10.92 25.78 -1.73
N MET A 3 9.85 25.26 -1.13
CA MET A 3 9.46 25.58 0.25
C MET A 3 10.50 25.09 1.29
N LEU A 4 11.14 23.94 1.03
CA LEU A 4 12.16 23.37 1.92
C LEU A 4 13.50 24.12 1.83
N ALA A 5 13.82 24.72 0.69
CA ALA A 5 15.09 25.45 0.48
C ALA A 5 15.25 26.68 1.38
N HIS A 6 14.15 27.23 1.93
CA HIS A 6 14.16 28.39 2.82
C HIS A 6 14.05 28.00 4.30
N TRP A 7 14.05 26.70 4.64
CA TRP A 7 13.95 26.22 6.01
C TRP A 7 15.30 26.35 6.74
N GLN A 8 15.33 27.13 7.80
CA GLN A 8 16.58 27.45 8.56
C GLN A 8 16.72 26.66 9.87
N SER A 9 15.74 25.82 10.22
CA SER A 9 15.76 24.98 11.42
C SER A 9 16.13 23.55 11.07
N SER A 10 16.48 22.74 12.10
CA SER A 10 16.67 21.30 11.91
C SER A 10 15.41 20.65 11.32
N LEU A 11 15.58 19.86 10.28
CA LEU A 11 14.50 19.22 9.55
C LEU A 11 14.87 17.78 9.18
N VAL A 12 13.97 16.86 9.49
CA VAL A 12 14.03 15.47 9.02
C VAL A 12 12.72 15.14 8.30
N LEU A 13 12.81 14.65 7.09
CA LEU A 13 11.66 14.25 6.30
C LEU A 13 11.24 12.82 6.68
N LEU A 14 9.94 12.60 6.90
CA LEU A 14 9.37 11.28 7.16
C LEU A 14 8.51 10.84 5.98
N ALA A 15 8.69 9.58 5.55
CA ALA A 15 7.99 8.96 4.42
C ALA A 15 8.26 9.64 3.05
N ARG A 16 9.27 10.47 2.97
CA ARG A 16 9.68 11.16 1.74
C ARG A 16 11.17 11.44 1.78
N ASP A 17 11.84 11.33 0.64
CA ASP A 17 13.21 11.78 0.46
C ASP A 17 13.24 13.05 -0.41
N ALA A 18 14.17 13.94 -0.08
CA ALA A 18 14.53 15.07 -0.92
C ALA A 18 16.03 15.34 -0.80
N LYS A 19 16.66 15.69 -1.94
CA LYS A 19 18.10 15.94 -1.99
C LYS A 19 18.50 17.05 -1.01
N GLY A 20 19.49 16.77 -0.17
CA GLY A 20 20.04 17.74 0.79
C GLY A 20 19.35 17.75 2.14
N PHE A 21 18.37 16.89 2.38
CA PHE A 21 17.69 16.75 3.67
C PHE A 21 17.85 15.35 4.24
N ALA A 22 18.00 15.28 5.59
CA ALA A 22 17.89 14.02 6.29
C ALA A 22 16.47 13.45 6.12
N SER A 23 16.35 12.16 5.88
CA SER A 23 15.04 11.54 5.64
C SER A 23 14.99 10.11 6.15
N VAL A 24 13.81 9.69 6.58
CA VAL A 24 13.47 8.32 6.94
C VAL A 24 12.27 7.89 6.08
N CYS A 25 12.46 6.85 5.29
CA CYS A 25 11.41 6.28 4.44
C CYS A 25 10.97 4.90 4.95
N TYR A 26 9.74 4.54 4.65
CA TYR A 26 9.24 3.19 4.87
C TYR A 26 9.79 2.23 3.80
N ASP A 27 9.81 0.93 4.11
CA ASP A 27 10.11 -0.10 3.11
C ASP A 27 8.84 -0.45 2.31
N ASP A 28 8.44 0.50 1.45
CA ASP A 28 7.25 0.37 0.60
C ASP A 28 7.35 -0.83 -0.36
N GLU A 29 8.54 -1.08 -0.88
CA GLU A 29 8.81 -2.18 -1.81
C GLU A 29 8.77 -3.53 -1.10
N GLY A 30 9.44 -3.65 0.05
CA GLY A 30 9.45 -4.86 0.87
C GLY A 30 8.05 -5.21 1.38
N ALA A 31 7.26 -4.22 1.79
CA ALA A 31 5.89 -4.44 2.23
C ALA A 31 5.02 -5.10 1.15
N ILE A 32 5.10 -4.61 -0.10
CA ILE A 32 4.38 -5.20 -1.23
C ILE A 32 4.91 -6.61 -1.55
N LYS A 33 6.24 -6.80 -1.56
CA LYS A 33 6.85 -8.12 -1.81
C LYS A 33 6.38 -9.16 -0.80
N ILE A 34 6.34 -8.81 0.49
CA ILE A 34 5.86 -9.72 1.56
C ILE A 34 4.41 -10.12 1.31
N LEU A 35 3.53 -9.18 1.01
CA LEU A 35 2.12 -9.46 0.77
C LEU A 35 1.91 -10.30 -0.49
N MET A 36 2.57 -9.93 -1.60
CA MET A 36 2.49 -10.67 -2.85
C MET A 36 3.03 -12.10 -2.69
N GLN A 37 4.16 -12.28 -1.99
CA GLN A 37 4.70 -13.60 -1.72
C GLN A 37 3.72 -14.44 -0.89
N ARG A 38 3.13 -13.87 0.16
CA ARG A 38 2.15 -14.57 0.99
C ARG A 38 0.93 -15.02 0.19
N LEU A 39 0.35 -14.12 -0.62
CA LEU A 39 -0.79 -14.47 -1.48
C LEU A 39 -0.40 -15.55 -2.50
N TYR A 40 0.79 -15.46 -3.08
CA TYR A 40 1.31 -16.44 -4.03
C TYR A 40 1.50 -17.82 -3.39
N ASP A 41 2.04 -17.88 -2.16
CA ASP A 41 2.25 -19.13 -1.39
C ASP A 41 0.91 -19.76 -0.96
N GLN A 42 -0.13 -18.96 -0.79
CA GLN A 42 -1.50 -19.41 -0.55
C GLN A 42 -2.20 -19.94 -1.81
N GLY A 43 -1.53 -19.90 -2.97
CA GLY A 43 -2.05 -20.42 -4.23
C GLY A 43 -2.71 -19.38 -5.14
N HIS A 44 -2.81 -18.11 -4.73
CA HIS A 44 -3.37 -17.06 -5.59
C HIS A 44 -2.45 -16.78 -6.78
N ARG A 45 -3.05 -16.72 -7.98
CA ARG A 45 -2.34 -16.41 -9.24
C ARG A 45 -2.96 -15.24 -9.98
N ASN A 46 -4.25 -14.99 -9.77
CA ASN A 46 -5.00 -13.86 -10.30
C ASN A 46 -5.16 -12.82 -9.17
N ILE A 47 -4.10 -12.04 -8.96
CA ILE A 47 -3.99 -11.04 -7.90
C ILE A 47 -4.08 -9.66 -8.53
N SER A 48 -5.16 -8.95 -8.25
CA SER A 48 -5.35 -7.56 -8.71
C SER A 48 -4.79 -6.55 -7.70
N TYR A 49 -4.56 -5.32 -8.15
CA TYR A 49 -4.00 -4.25 -7.33
C TYR A 49 -4.87 -2.99 -7.37
N LEU A 50 -5.11 -2.43 -6.18
CA LEU A 50 -5.79 -1.15 -6.02
C LEU A 50 -4.86 -0.17 -5.30
N GLY A 51 -4.40 0.85 -6.01
CA GLY A 51 -3.31 1.70 -5.54
C GLY A 51 -3.58 3.20 -5.62
N VAL A 52 -2.47 3.93 -5.54
CA VAL A 52 -2.42 5.38 -5.49
C VAL A 52 -1.70 5.89 -6.75
N PRO A 53 -2.07 7.06 -7.30
CA PRO A 53 -1.38 7.65 -8.45
C PRO A 53 0.12 7.84 -8.22
N HIS A 54 0.92 7.74 -9.27
CA HIS A 54 2.39 7.86 -9.23
C HIS A 54 2.89 9.27 -8.86
N SER A 55 2.02 10.27 -8.80
CA SER A 55 2.34 11.58 -8.20
C SER A 55 2.72 11.46 -6.72
N ASP A 56 2.21 10.45 -6.02
CA ASP A 56 2.76 9.97 -4.75
C ASP A 56 3.90 8.98 -5.04
N VAL A 57 5.13 9.40 -4.74
CA VAL A 57 6.33 8.62 -5.09
C VAL A 57 6.46 7.35 -4.23
N THR A 58 6.05 7.41 -2.96
CA THR A 58 6.20 6.31 -1.99
C THR A 58 5.02 5.34 -2.08
N THR A 59 3.88 5.71 -1.55
CA THR A 59 2.68 4.87 -1.50
C THR A 59 2.13 4.56 -2.89
N GLY A 60 2.24 5.50 -3.83
CA GLY A 60 1.77 5.32 -5.21
C GLY A 60 2.78 4.57 -6.07
N LYS A 61 3.89 5.25 -6.44
CA LYS A 61 4.83 4.73 -7.44
C LYS A 61 5.58 3.50 -6.95
N ARG A 62 6.29 3.57 -5.81
CA ARG A 62 7.15 2.47 -5.33
C ARG A 62 6.34 1.18 -5.08
N ARG A 63 5.16 1.29 -4.45
CA ARG A 63 4.30 0.12 -4.19
C ARG A 63 3.77 -0.50 -5.47
N HIS A 64 3.32 0.31 -6.44
CA HIS A 64 2.84 -0.19 -7.72
C HIS A 64 3.95 -0.85 -8.54
N GLU A 65 5.14 -0.23 -8.60
CA GLU A 65 6.30 -0.81 -9.29
C GLU A 65 6.72 -2.14 -8.67
N ALA A 66 6.69 -2.27 -7.34
CA ALA A 66 6.97 -3.53 -6.66
C ALA A 66 5.94 -4.62 -7.01
N TYR A 67 4.64 -4.28 -7.09
CA TYR A 67 3.60 -5.20 -7.57
C TYR A 67 3.88 -5.67 -9.00
N LEU A 68 4.17 -4.74 -9.92
CA LEU A 68 4.47 -5.08 -11.32
C LEU A 68 5.73 -5.94 -11.45
N ALA A 69 6.77 -5.63 -10.68
CA ALA A 69 8.01 -6.42 -10.66
C ALA A 69 7.76 -7.84 -10.17
N PHE A 70 6.95 -8.03 -9.13
CA PHE A 70 6.57 -9.35 -8.64
C PHE A 70 5.76 -10.12 -9.70
N CYS A 71 4.76 -9.51 -10.31
CA CYS A 71 3.97 -10.13 -11.38
C CYS A 71 4.88 -10.59 -12.52
N LYS A 72 5.82 -9.75 -12.96
CA LYS A 72 6.78 -10.09 -14.02
C LYS A 72 7.65 -11.29 -13.64
N ALA A 73 8.22 -11.29 -12.43
CA ALA A 73 9.10 -12.37 -11.95
C ALA A 73 8.37 -13.72 -11.87
N HIS A 74 7.09 -13.71 -11.50
CA HIS A 74 6.28 -14.92 -11.32
C HIS A 74 5.36 -15.24 -12.52
N LYS A 75 5.48 -14.49 -13.63
CA LYS A 75 4.67 -14.65 -14.86
C LYS A 75 3.15 -14.51 -14.58
N LEU A 76 2.78 -13.66 -13.64
CA LEU A 76 1.38 -13.30 -13.38
C LEU A 76 0.94 -12.17 -14.32
N HIS A 77 -0.36 -12.14 -14.62
CA HIS A 77 -0.94 -11.04 -15.40
C HIS A 77 -1.32 -9.89 -14.46
N PRO A 78 -0.69 -8.69 -14.58
CA PRO A 78 -1.01 -7.57 -13.71
C PRO A 78 -2.34 -6.92 -14.11
N VAL A 79 -3.20 -6.70 -13.11
CA VAL A 79 -4.45 -5.93 -13.25
C VAL A 79 -4.47 -4.89 -12.15
N ALA A 80 -4.49 -3.60 -12.50
CA ALA A 80 -4.37 -2.53 -11.51
C ALA A 80 -5.24 -1.32 -11.85
N ALA A 81 -5.68 -0.62 -10.79
CA ALA A 81 -6.20 0.75 -10.86
C ALA A 81 -5.56 1.61 -9.78
N LEU A 82 -5.34 2.89 -10.08
CA LEU A 82 -4.65 3.84 -9.21
C LEU A 82 -5.55 5.06 -8.91
N PRO A 83 -6.70 4.86 -8.21
CA PRO A 83 -7.69 5.91 -8.06
C PRO A 83 -7.32 7.00 -7.05
N GLY A 84 -6.48 6.71 -6.05
CA GLY A 84 -6.09 7.64 -4.99
C GLY A 84 -6.08 7.01 -3.61
N LEU A 85 -6.19 7.84 -2.54
CA LEU A 85 -6.02 7.40 -1.15
C LEU A 85 -7.33 7.25 -0.37
N ALA A 86 -8.43 7.85 -0.83
CA ALA A 86 -9.66 7.89 -0.06
C ALA A 86 -10.40 6.54 -0.05
N MET A 87 -11.05 6.22 1.07
CA MET A 87 -11.88 5.02 1.21
C MET A 87 -12.95 4.91 0.11
N LYS A 88 -13.60 6.03 -0.22
CA LYS A 88 -14.57 6.12 -1.31
C LYS A 88 -13.98 5.67 -2.65
N GLN A 89 -12.72 6.06 -2.93
CA GLN A 89 -12.02 5.66 -4.14
C GLN A 89 -11.73 4.15 -4.16
N GLY A 90 -11.42 3.57 -3.00
CA GLY A 90 -11.33 2.12 -2.82
C GLY A 90 -12.63 1.44 -3.23
N TYR A 91 -13.75 1.87 -2.65
CA TYR A 91 -15.08 1.35 -2.95
C TYR A 91 -15.47 1.44 -4.43
N GLU A 92 -15.33 2.63 -5.04
CA GLU A 92 -15.81 2.91 -6.41
C GLU A 92 -14.97 2.24 -7.52
N ASN A 93 -13.79 1.74 -7.20
CA ASN A 93 -12.88 1.22 -8.22
C ASN A 93 -12.61 -0.30 -8.13
N VAL A 94 -13.17 -1.00 -7.15
CA VAL A 94 -13.05 -2.47 -7.06
C VAL A 94 -13.53 -3.14 -8.33
N ALA A 95 -14.73 -2.78 -8.80
CA ALA A 95 -15.33 -3.38 -10.00
C ALA A 95 -14.47 -3.24 -11.28
N LYS A 96 -13.52 -2.31 -11.30
CA LYS A 96 -12.63 -2.10 -12.46
C LYS A 96 -11.43 -3.06 -12.47
N VAL A 97 -11.13 -3.67 -11.33
CA VAL A 97 -9.92 -4.51 -11.17
C VAL A 97 -10.22 -5.95 -10.81
N ILE A 98 -11.47 -6.28 -10.48
CA ILE A 98 -11.86 -7.67 -10.23
C ILE A 98 -12.56 -8.25 -11.46
N THR A 99 -12.27 -9.51 -11.75
CA THR A 99 -12.92 -10.37 -12.74
C THR A 99 -13.39 -11.65 -12.05
N PRO A 100 -14.18 -12.50 -12.69
CA PRO A 100 -14.55 -13.80 -12.11
C PRO A 100 -13.36 -14.68 -11.71
N GLU A 101 -12.20 -14.49 -12.35
CA GLU A 101 -10.98 -15.23 -12.08
C GLU A 101 -10.13 -14.62 -10.96
N THR A 102 -10.40 -13.38 -10.55
CA THR A 102 -9.65 -12.71 -9.49
C THR A 102 -9.87 -13.41 -8.16
N THR A 103 -8.80 -13.86 -7.53
CA THR A 103 -8.85 -14.58 -6.25
C THR A 103 -8.30 -13.78 -5.08
N ALA A 104 -7.53 -12.72 -5.35
CA ALA A 104 -7.04 -11.81 -4.32
C ALA A 104 -6.97 -10.37 -4.84
N LEU A 105 -7.18 -9.40 -3.95
CA LEU A 105 -7.03 -7.98 -4.20
C LEU A 105 -6.06 -7.37 -3.19
N LEU A 106 -4.91 -6.91 -3.67
CA LEU A 106 -3.92 -6.19 -2.89
C LEU A 106 -4.20 -4.68 -2.97
N CYS A 107 -4.46 -4.08 -1.82
CA CYS A 107 -4.67 -2.64 -1.69
C CYS A 107 -3.39 -1.96 -1.20
N ALA A 108 -3.02 -0.83 -1.80
CA ALA A 108 -1.83 -0.08 -1.41
C ALA A 108 -1.89 0.45 0.03
N THR A 109 -3.08 0.62 0.59
CA THR A 109 -3.30 1.12 1.96
C THR A 109 -4.50 0.43 2.62
N ASP A 110 -4.52 0.43 3.97
CA ASP A 110 -5.67 0.00 4.75
C ASP A 110 -6.94 0.79 4.40
N THR A 111 -6.80 2.08 4.12
CA THR A 111 -7.93 2.95 3.74
C THR A 111 -8.61 2.48 2.45
N LEU A 112 -7.82 2.11 1.44
CA LEU A 112 -8.35 1.53 0.20
C LEU A 112 -8.99 0.17 0.45
N ALA A 113 -8.37 -0.66 1.29
CA ALA A 113 -8.89 -1.98 1.63
C ALA A 113 -10.23 -1.92 2.37
N LEU A 114 -10.42 -0.94 3.27
CA LEU A 114 -11.72 -0.71 3.93
C LEU A 114 -12.82 -0.36 2.92
N GLY A 115 -12.51 0.49 1.94
CA GLY A 115 -13.44 0.80 0.85
C GLY A 115 -13.75 -0.43 -0.01
N ALA A 116 -12.73 -1.21 -0.35
CA ALA A 116 -12.89 -2.44 -1.11
C ALA A 116 -13.71 -3.48 -0.32
N SER A 117 -13.44 -3.67 0.96
CA SER A 117 -14.19 -4.59 1.82
C SER A 117 -15.68 -4.25 1.85
N LYS A 118 -16.01 -2.95 2.02
CA LYS A 118 -17.42 -2.51 1.97
C LYS A 118 -18.08 -2.86 0.65
N TYR A 119 -17.42 -2.62 -0.49
CA TYR A 119 -17.95 -2.98 -1.80
C TYR A 119 -18.20 -4.49 -1.91
N LEU A 120 -17.21 -5.31 -1.53
CA LEU A 120 -17.32 -6.77 -1.61
C LEU A 120 -18.47 -7.29 -0.74
N GLN A 121 -18.66 -6.75 0.47
CA GLN A 121 -19.78 -7.10 1.36
C GLN A 121 -21.14 -6.77 0.73
N GLU A 122 -21.30 -5.59 0.14
CA GLU A 122 -22.53 -5.16 -0.53
C GLU A 122 -22.85 -6.02 -1.77
N GLN A 123 -21.82 -6.44 -2.50
CA GLN A 123 -21.95 -7.32 -3.66
C GLN A 123 -21.99 -8.81 -3.29
N ARG A 124 -21.87 -9.17 -2.00
CA ARG A 124 -21.83 -10.56 -1.48
C ARG A 124 -20.71 -11.39 -2.12
N ILE A 125 -19.57 -10.77 -2.34
CA ILE A 125 -18.35 -11.44 -2.84
C ILE A 125 -17.50 -11.79 -1.61
N ASP A 126 -17.55 -13.03 -1.17
CA ASP A 126 -16.87 -13.56 0.03
C ASP A 126 -15.66 -14.44 -0.29
N THR A 127 -15.44 -14.76 -1.57
CA THR A 127 -14.37 -15.65 -2.02
C THR A 127 -13.04 -14.95 -2.31
N LEU A 128 -13.02 -13.61 -2.28
CA LEU A 128 -11.86 -12.82 -2.66
C LEU A 128 -11.03 -12.45 -1.42
N GLN A 129 -9.76 -12.90 -1.40
CA GLN A 129 -8.84 -12.53 -0.33
C GLN A 129 -8.39 -11.07 -0.47
N LEU A 130 -8.60 -10.26 0.58
CA LEU A 130 -8.04 -8.92 0.66
C LEU A 130 -6.68 -8.91 1.35
N ALA A 131 -5.79 -8.04 0.86
CA ALA A 131 -4.52 -7.71 1.51
C ALA A 131 -4.25 -6.21 1.44
N SER A 132 -3.51 -5.66 2.43
CA SER A 132 -3.21 -4.22 2.47
C SER A 132 -1.89 -3.89 3.18
N VAL A 133 -1.37 -2.69 2.93
CA VAL A 133 -0.24 -2.13 3.69
C VAL A 133 -0.77 -1.12 4.69
N GLY A 134 -0.41 -1.29 5.97
CA GLY A 134 -0.80 -0.38 7.05
C GLY A 134 -0.80 -1.06 8.41
N ASN A 135 -1.53 -2.16 8.53
CA ASN A 135 -1.65 -2.94 9.77
C ASN A 135 -2.12 -2.09 10.97
N THR A 136 -3.03 -1.15 10.69
CA THR A 136 -3.56 -0.23 11.71
C THR A 136 -4.37 -0.99 12.78
N PRO A 137 -4.44 -0.48 14.03
CA PRO A 137 -5.27 -1.08 15.08
C PRO A 137 -6.73 -1.26 14.65
N LEU A 138 -7.28 -0.28 13.91
CA LEU A 138 -8.65 -0.33 13.40
C LEU A 138 -8.84 -1.50 12.42
N MET A 139 -7.90 -1.69 11.50
CA MET A 139 -7.92 -2.79 10.55
C MET A 139 -7.89 -4.13 11.26
N LYS A 140 -6.96 -4.31 12.20
CA LYS A 140 -6.84 -5.56 12.97
C LYS A 140 -8.09 -5.89 13.78
N PHE A 141 -8.76 -4.87 14.30
CA PHE A 141 -9.93 -5.06 15.16
C PHE A 141 -11.20 -5.34 14.37
N LEU A 142 -11.43 -4.60 13.29
CA LEU A 142 -12.68 -4.69 12.50
C LEU A 142 -12.61 -5.72 11.37
N HIS A 143 -11.41 -5.95 10.82
CA HIS A 143 -11.19 -6.78 9.63
C HIS A 143 -10.01 -7.73 9.81
N PRO A 144 -10.04 -8.63 10.82
CA PRO A 144 -8.96 -9.58 11.09
C PRO A 144 -8.72 -10.57 9.93
N GLU A 145 -9.70 -10.72 9.03
CA GLU A 145 -9.61 -11.54 7.82
C GLU A 145 -8.72 -10.93 6.72
N ILE A 146 -8.47 -9.61 6.77
CA ILE A 146 -7.63 -8.93 5.78
C ILE A 146 -6.15 -9.15 6.14
N VAL A 147 -5.38 -9.70 5.21
CA VAL A 147 -3.94 -9.85 5.38
C VAL A 147 -3.26 -8.50 5.29
N THR A 148 -2.58 -8.07 6.35
CA THR A 148 -1.94 -6.74 6.36
C THR A 148 -0.51 -6.79 6.85
N VAL A 149 0.31 -5.83 6.42
CA VAL A 149 1.71 -5.63 6.83
C VAL A 149 1.92 -4.22 7.35
N ASP A 150 2.69 -4.08 8.45
CA ASP A 150 3.19 -2.80 8.95
C ASP A 150 4.49 -2.46 8.21
N PRO A 151 4.57 -1.35 7.49
CA PRO A 151 5.81 -0.92 6.83
C PRO A 151 6.82 -0.27 7.81
N GLY A 152 6.60 -0.35 9.11
CA GLY A 152 7.49 0.18 10.15
C GLY A 152 7.20 1.62 10.56
N TYR A 153 5.94 2.03 10.62
CA TYR A 153 5.55 3.42 10.95
C TYR A 153 6.14 3.92 12.29
N ALA A 154 6.02 3.15 13.36
CA ALA A 154 6.51 3.54 14.67
C ALA A 154 8.04 3.66 14.71
N GLU A 155 8.75 2.70 14.11
CA GLU A 155 10.20 2.69 14.04
C GLU A 155 10.74 3.85 13.18
N ALA A 156 10.12 4.13 12.05
CA ALA A 156 10.49 5.27 11.20
C ALA A 156 10.29 6.60 11.94
N GLY A 157 9.20 6.76 12.69
CA GLY A 157 8.99 7.93 13.55
C GLY A 157 10.06 8.07 14.62
N ARG A 158 10.45 6.99 15.30
CA ARG A 158 11.53 6.97 16.28
C ARG A 158 12.87 7.36 15.65
N GLN A 159 13.22 6.80 14.49
CA GLN A 159 14.46 7.12 13.77
C GLN A 159 14.50 8.59 13.34
N ALA A 160 13.39 9.12 12.80
CA ALA A 160 13.30 10.52 12.42
C ALA A 160 13.50 11.45 13.63
N ALA A 161 12.89 11.12 14.76
CA ALA A 161 13.09 11.89 16.02
C ALA A 161 14.55 11.84 16.50
N CYS A 162 15.19 10.66 16.46
CA CYS A 162 16.61 10.53 16.82
C CYS A 162 17.53 11.36 15.90
N GLN A 163 17.27 11.37 14.60
CA GLN A 163 18.03 12.20 13.65
C GLN A 163 17.82 13.70 13.86
N LEU A 164 16.63 14.11 14.34
CA LEU A 164 16.31 15.52 14.57
C LEU A 164 17.03 16.10 15.78
N ILE A 165 17.31 15.28 16.79
CA ILE A 165 17.95 15.70 18.07
C ILE A 165 19.45 15.40 18.14
N ALA A 166 20.01 14.75 17.13
CA ALA A 166 21.46 14.48 17.00
C ALA A 166 22.22 15.68 16.44
#